data_81ba2cdf1ec01aed1d3ba0d797d77e51
#
_entry.id   81ba2cdf1ec01aed1d3ba0d797d77e51
#
_cell.length_a   1.000
_cell.length_b   1.000
_cell.length_c   1.000
_cell.angle_alpha   90.00
_cell.angle_beta   90.00
_cell.angle_gamma   90.00
#
_symmetry.space_group_name_H-M   'P 1'
#
loop_
_entity.id
_entity.type
_entity.pdbx_description
1 polymer ?
#
loop_
_entity_poly.entity_id
_entity_poly.type
_entity_poly.pdbx_seq_one_letter_code
_entity_poly.pdbx_strand_id
1 'polypeptide(L)'
;MRPAVYIPNFNGGELLTRALESLRGQTREVDVVVVDNGSSDGSNATVAERFPEVALLRLDENLGFGAALNRAIAAHPGDPLILLNNDAEAEPTFVEALLDGLGDGIDSVAGVLVQERDPGLVDSAGVVADATLMGFDHLHGEPLAALADAPDPLGPTGGAALYRHAAFTTVGGFDERIFLYYEDLDLALRLAARGGRCRLAPEARALHAYSASLGAASGAKYARTGWSRGYMLRRYGVMRDPRLALRALACEAAICAGQLLRDHTVEGLTGRVRGFRASAGLPRETAGGPLLDLSAREALTLRRRRRA
;
A
#
# COMPACT_ATOMS: atom_id res chain seq x y z
N MET A 1 -6.01 -22.56 -8.21
CA MET A 1 -7.06 -21.53 -8.11
C MET A 1 -6.84 -20.55 -9.26
N ARG A 2 -7.88 -19.79 -9.66
CA ARG A 2 -7.71 -18.74 -10.68
C ARG A 2 -7.12 -17.48 -10.04
N PRO A 3 -6.40 -16.64 -10.82
CA PRO A 3 -6.02 -15.30 -10.34
C PRO A 3 -7.26 -14.49 -9.96
N ALA A 4 -7.20 -13.77 -8.86
CA ALA A 4 -8.30 -12.90 -8.43
C ALA A 4 -7.81 -11.50 -8.12
N VAL A 5 -8.52 -10.48 -8.60
CA VAL A 5 -8.30 -9.06 -8.30
C VAL A 5 -9.22 -8.64 -7.16
N TYR A 6 -8.62 -8.14 -6.08
CA TYR A 6 -9.35 -7.64 -4.92
C TYR A 6 -9.29 -6.12 -4.88
N ILE A 7 -10.45 -5.49 -4.81
CA ILE A 7 -10.61 -4.03 -4.74
C ILE A 7 -11.24 -3.66 -3.40
N PRO A 8 -10.48 -3.08 -2.47
CA PRO A 8 -11.07 -2.52 -1.25
C PRO A 8 -11.81 -1.22 -1.59
N ASN A 9 -13.08 -1.15 -1.23
CA ASN A 9 -13.91 0.02 -1.50
C ASN A 9 -14.42 0.67 -0.20
N PHE A 10 -14.27 1.98 -0.10
CA PHE A 10 -14.94 2.80 0.90
C PHE A 10 -15.32 4.14 0.28
N ASN A 11 -16.61 4.29 -0.04
CA ASN A 11 -17.19 5.47 -0.69
C ASN A 11 -16.46 5.84 -2.01
N GLY A 12 -16.23 4.83 -2.87
CA GLY A 12 -15.47 4.99 -4.11
C GLY A 12 -16.24 5.59 -5.28
N GLY A 13 -17.57 5.56 -5.23
CA GLY A 13 -18.45 6.17 -6.24
C GLY A 13 -18.05 5.83 -7.68
N GLU A 14 -17.86 6.87 -8.50
CA GLU A 14 -17.49 6.73 -9.90
C GLU A 14 -16.07 6.19 -10.11
N LEU A 15 -15.15 6.41 -9.17
CA LEU A 15 -13.78 5.87 -9.26
C LEU A 15 -13.80 4.36 -9.24
N LEU A 16 -14.59 3.75 -8.34
CA LEU A 16 -14.77 2.29 -8.34
C LEU A 16 -15.34 1.78 -9.67
N THR A 17 -16.30 2.50 -10.25
CA THR A 17 -16.87 2.15 -11.56
C THR A 17 -15.79 2.13 -12.65
N ARG A 18 -14.97 3.17 -12.72
CA ARG A 18 -13.85 3.26 -13.69
C ARG A 18 -12.85 2.12 -13.48
N ALA A 19 -12.48 1.83 -12.23
CA ALA A 19 -11.61 0.70 -11.90
C ALA A 19 -12.18 -0.64 -12.39
N LEU A 20 -13.48 -0.90 -12.17
CA LEU A 20 -14.14 -2.13 -12.60
C LEU A 20 -14.27 -2.22 -14.13
N GLU A 21 -14.59 -1.13 -14.82
CA GLU A 21 -14.63 -1.09 -16.28
C GLU A 21 -13.26 -1.40 -16.89
N SER A 22 -12.18 -0.89 -16.30
CA SER A 22 -10.81 -1.19 -16.75
C SER A 22 -10.44 -2.67 -16.63
N LEU A 23 -11.01 -3.38 -15.65
CA LEU A 23 -10.78 -4.81 -15.48
C LEU A 23 -11.56 -5.68 -16.48
N ARG A 24 -12.67 -5.21 -17.03
CA ARG A 24 -13.36 -5.89 -18.12
C ARG A 24 -12.54 -5.96 -19.42
N GLY A 25 -11.64 -4.97 -19.60
CA GLY A 25 -10.76 -4.87 -20.78
C GLY A 25 -9.44 -5.61 -20.68
N GLN A 26 -9.22 -6.43 -19.66
CA GLN A 26 -7.94 -7.12 -19.48
C GLN A 26 -7.68 -8.22 -20.49
N THR A 27 -6.42 -8.37 -20.94
CA THR A 27 -5.98 -9.44 -21.86
C THR A 27 -6.00 -10.83 -21.22
N ARG A 28 -6.07 -10.91 -19.90
CA ARG A 28 -6.15 -12.16 -19.11
C ARG A 28 -7.42 -12.17 -18.26
N GLU A 29 -8.13 -13.27 -18.31
CA GLU A 29 -9.29 -13.48 -17.45
C GLU A 29 -8.90 -13.61 -15.98
N VAL A 30 -9.62 -12.89 -15.11
CA VAL A 30 -9.47 -12.91 -13.66
C VAL A 30 -10.83 -12.92 -12.99
N ASP A 31 -10.90 -13.45 -11.79
CA ASP A 31 -12.05 -13.23 -10.92
C ASP A 31 -11.90 -11.85 -10.24
N VAL A 32 -12.97 -11.09 -10.15
CA VAL A 32 -12.94 -9.76 -9.50
C VAL A 32 -13.78 -9.81 -8.23
N VAL A 33 -13.19 -9.34 -7.13
CA VAL A 33 -13.82 -9.29 -5.82
C VAL A 33 -13.75 -7.85 -5.30
N VAL A 34 -14.89 -7.21 -5.12
CA VAL A 34 -14.98 -5.94 -4.39
C VAL A 34 -15.30 -6.23 -2.93
N VAL A 35 -14.49 -5.70 -2.02
CA VAL A 35 -14.85 -5.66 -0.60
C VAL A 35 -15.33 -4.26 -0.24
N ASP A 36 -16.65 -4.13 -0.09
CA ASP A 36 -17.28 -2.90 0.37
C ASP A 36 -17.10 -2.77 1.88
N ASN A 37 -16.25 -1.84 2.28
CA ASN A 37 -15.78 -1.63 3.64
C ASN A 37 -16.69 -0.67 4.42
N GLY A 38 -18.01 -0.89 4.34
CA GLY A 38 -19.02 -0.08 5.02
C GLY A 38 -19.33 1.25 4.32
N SER A 39 -19.40 1.26 2.98
CA SER A 39 -19.75 2.46 2.20
C SER A 39 -21.21 2.91 2.39
N SER A 40 -21.43 4.21 2.30
CA SER A 40 -22.74 4.87 2.41
C SER A 40 -23.12 5.68 1.18
N ASP A 41 -22.27 5.72 0.15
CA ASP A 41 -22.42 6.53 -1.07
C ASP A 41 -23.23 5.84 -2.18
N GLY A 42 -23.69 4.60 -1.95
CA GLY A 42 -24.42 3.81 -2.95
C GLY A 42 -23.53 3.03 -3.92
N SER A 43 -22.21 3.13 -3.83
CA SER A 43 -21.26 2.41 -4.71
C SER A 43 -21.50 0.89 -4.74
N ASN A 44 -21.88 0.29 -3.61
CA ASN A 44 -22.23 -1.12 -3.52
C ASN A 44 -23.46 -1.52 -4.34
N ALA A 45 -24.49 -0.66 -4.41
CA ALA A 45 -25.68 -0.88 -5.25
C ALA A 45 -25.29 -0.80 -6.74
N THR A 46 -24.46 0.18 -7.10
CA THR A 46 -23.92 0.32 -8.46
C THR A 46 -23.14 -0.92 -8.90
N VAL A 47 -22.30 -1.49 -8.03
CA VAL A 47 -21.59 -2.75 -8.32
C VAL A 47 -22.57 -3.87 -8.58
N ALA A 48 -23.55 -4.10 -7.71
CA ALA A 48 -24.52 -5.17 -7.85
C ALA A 48 -25.35 -5.06 -9.14
N GLU A 49 -25.69 -3.84 -9.58
CA GLU A 49 -26.51 -3.58 -10.77
C GLU A 49 -25.69 -3.65 -12.06
N ARG A 50 -24.53 -3.00 -12.12
CA ARG A 50 -23.74 -2.81 -13.36
C ARG A 50 -22.69 -3.89 -13.59
N PHE A 51 -22.27 -4.59 -12.52
CA PHE A 51 -21.18 -5.58 -12.56
C PHE A 51 -21.59 -6.91 -11.89
N PRO A 52 -22.64 -7.58 -12.41
CA PRO A 52 -23.15 -8.83 -11.81
C PRO A 52 -22.15 -9.98 -11.81
N GLU A 53 -21.08 -9.89 -12.61
CA GLU A 53 -19.96 -10.84 -12.65
C GLU A 53 -18.96 -10.66 -11.51
N VAL A 54 -19.01 -9.51 -10.80
CA VAL A 54 -18.10 -9.19 -9.71
C VAL A 54 -18.62 -9.77 -8.39
N ALA A 55 -17.78 -10.47 -7.66
CA ALA A 55 -18.12 -10.91 -6.31
C ALA A 55 -18.08 -9.69 -5.36
N LEU A 56 -19.18 -9.43 -4.66
CA LEU A 56 -19.30 -8.31 -3.73
C LEU A 56 -19.39 -8.83 -2.29
N LEU A 57 -18.33 -8.62 -1.50
CA LEU A 57 -18.33 -8.83 -0.07
C LEU A 57 -18.68 -7.51 0.64
N ARG A 58 -19.73 -7.48 1.44
CA ARG A 58 -20.14 -6.29 2.18
C ARG A 58 -19.79 -6.43 3.65
N LEU A 59 -19.10 -5.43 4.20
CA LEU A 59 -18.81 -5.31 5.62
C LEU A 59 -19.72 -4.25 6.25
N ASP A 60 -20.09 -4.45 7.51
CA ASP A 60 -20.98 -3.55 8.23
C ASP A 60 -20.34 -2.20 8.58
N GLU A 61 -19.00 -2.19 8.69
CA GLU A 61 -18.22 -1.01 9.07
C GLU A 61 -16.85 -0.99 8.37
N ASN A 62 -16.19 0.18 8.37
CA ASN A 62 -14.84 0.35 7.84
C ASN A 62 -13.81 -0.25 8.79
N LEU A 63 -13.29 -1.42 8.44
CA LEU A 63 -12.24 -2.14 9.19
C LEU A 63 -10.82 -1.67 8.89
N GLY A 64 -10.63 -0.76 7.92
CA GLY A 64 -9.33 -0.40 7.36
C GLY A 64 -8.94 -1.27 6.16
N PHE A 65 -7.81 -0.90 5.52
CA PHE A 65 -7.40 -1.48 4.23
C PHE A 65 -7.05 -2.96 4.34
N GLY A 66 -6.09 -3.29 5.20
CA GLY A 66 -5.57 -4.66 5.31
C GLY A 66 -6.60 -5.64 5.86
N ALA A 67 -7.39 -5.24 6.86
CA ALA A 67 -8.41 -6.09 7.45
C ALA A 67 -9.53 -6.41 6.44
N ALA A 68 -9.98 -5.44 5.66
CA ALA A 68 -10.98 -5.65 4.61
C ALA A 68 -10.47 -6.65 3.55
N LEU A 69 -9.23 -6.48 3.09
CA LEU A 69 -8.60 -7.41 2.13
C LEU A 69 -8.44 -8.82 2.70
N ASN A 70 -8.00 -8.95 3.96
CA ASN A 70 -7.92 -10.28 4.60
C ASN A 70 -9.28 -10.99 4.61
N ARG A 71 -10.39 -10.26 4.89
CA ARG A 71 -11.75 -10.81 4.83
C ARG A 71 -12.14 -11.25 3.42
N ALA A 72 -11.83 -10.42 2.41
CA ALA A 72 -12.16 -10.71 1.01
C ALA A 72 -11.39 -11.94 0.51
N ILE A 73 -10.08 -12.02 0.78
CA ILE A 73 -9.22 -13.14 0.39
C ILE A 73 -9.67 -14.44 1.08
N ALA A 74 -10.08 -14.39 2.35
CA ALA A 74 -10.58 -15.56 3.07
C ALA A 74 -11.93 -16.05 2.54
N ALA A 75 -12.83 -15.12 2.14
CA ALA A 75 -14.14 -15.44 1.59
C ALA A 75 -14.10 -15.94 0.14
N HIS A 76 -13.20 -15.40 -0.66
CA HIS A 76 -13.04 -15.69 -2.09
C HIS A 76 -11.55 -15.92 -2.42
N PRO A 77 -10.99 -17.10 -2.09
CA PRO A 77 -9.57 -17.36 -2.26
C PRO A 77 -9.18 -17.44 -3.75
N GLY A 78 -8.18 -16.68 -4.16
CA GLY A 78 -7.55 -16.71 -5.47
C GLY A 78 -6.08 -17.13 -5.38
N ASP A 79 -5.46 -17.50 -6.48
CA ASP A 79 -4.02 -17.70 -6.57
C ASP A 79 -3.54 -17.48 -8.02
N PRO A 80 -2.71 -16.45 -8.25
CA PRO A 80 -2.24 -15.44 -7.30
C PRO A 80 -3.32 -14.43 -6.87
N LEU A 81 -3.03 -13.70 -5.77
CA LEU A 81 -3.81 -12.57 -5.28
C LEU A 81 -3.34 -11.30 -5.96
N ILE A 82 -4.23 -10.56 -6.61
CA ILE A 82 -3.92 -9.26 -7.21
C ILE A 82 -4.69 -8.19 -6.43
N LEU A 83 -4.04 -7.10 -6.06
CA LEU A 83 -4.67 -5.97 -5.40
C LEU A 83 -4.67 -4.77 -6.34
N LEU A 84 -5.81 -4.10 -6.42
CA LEU A 84 -5.98 -2.85 -7.15
C LEU A 84 -6.80 -1.87 -6.29
N ASN A 85 -6.36 -0.62 -6.18
CA ASN A 85 -7.16 0.39 -5.50
C ASN A 85 -8.45 0.70 -6.27
N ASN A 86 -9.49 1.13 -5.54
CA ASN A 86 -10.76 1.56 -6.13
C ASN A 86 -10.68 2.88 -6.91
N ASP A 87 -9.56 3.59 -6.84
CA ASP A 87 -9.25 4.83 -7.57
C ASP A 87 -8.10 4.64 -8.57
N ALA A 88 -7.88 3.40 -9.02
CA ALA A 88 -6.88 3.04 -10.02
C ALA A 88 -7.52 2.36 -11.23
N GLU A 89 -7.21 2.85 -12.43
CA GLU A 89 -7.65 2.28 -13.71
C GLU A 89 -6.51 1.48 -14.33
N ALA A 90 -6.69 0.16 -14.42
CA ALA A 90 -5.69 -0.75 -14.96
C ALA A 90 -5.54 -0.60 -16.50
N GLU A 91 -4.33 -0.52 -17.02
CA GLU A 91 -4.09 -0.66 -18.44
C GLU A 91 -4.48 -2.08 -18.90
N PRO A 92 -4.85 -2.30 -20.19
CA PRO A 92 -5.35 -3.60 -20.66
C PRO A 92 -4.43 -4.80 -20.40
N THR A 93 -3.13 -4.58 -20.31
CA THR A 93 -2.11 -5.61 -20.06
C THR A 93 -1.68 -5.71 -18.59
N PHE A 94 -2.30 -4.96 -17.68
CA PHE A 94 -1.91 -4.89 -16.27
C PHE A 94 -1.83 -6.25 -15.58
N VAL A 95 -2.88 -7.05 -15.71
CA VAL A 95 -2.93 -8.39 -15.11
C VAL A 95 -1.91 -9.32 -15.74
N GLU A 96 -1.79 -9.31 -17.08
CA GLU A 96 -0.83 -10.13 -17.81
C GLU A 96 0.61 -9.81 -17.37
N ALA A 97 0.99 -8.54 -17.33
CA ALA A 97 2.32 -8.11 -16.92
C ALA A 97 2.64 -8.46 -15.45
N LEU A 98 1.65 -8.40 -14.54
CA LEU A 98 1.84 -8.89 -13.18
C LEU A 98 2.08 -10.40 -13.12
N LEU A 99 1.33 -11.18 -13.89
CA LEU A 99 1.47 -12.63 -13.96
C LEU A 99 2.82 -13.04 -14.56
N ASP A 100 3.28 -12.36 -15.60
CA ASP A 100 4.58 -12.59 -16.24
C ASP A 100 5.74 -12.24 -15.30
N GLY A 101 5.56 -11.28 -14.42
CA GLY A 101 6.51 -10.96 -13.34
C GLY A 101 6.68 -12.06 -12.30
N LEU A 102 5.73 -12.99 -12.19
CA LEU A 102 5.69 -14.05 -11.18
C LEU A 102 6.55 -15.27 -11.61
N GLY A 103 7.85 -15.07 -11.68
CA GLY A 103 8.82 -16.16 -11.97
C GLY A 103 9.15 -17.03 -10.74
N ASP A 104 10.08 -17.97 -10.94
CA ASP A 104 10.54 -18.87 -9.89
C ASP A 104 11.20 -18.10 -8.73
N GLY A 105 10.81 -18.43 -7.51
CA GLY A 105 11.33 -17.80 -6.29
C GLY A 105 10.89 -16.34 -6.10
N ILE A 106 9.90 -15.87 -6.86
CA ILE A 106 9.26 -14.56 -6.67
C ILE A 106 7.94 -14.77 -5.92
N ASP A 107 7.77 -14.09 -4.79
CA ASP A 107 6.61 -14.22 -3.90
C ASP A 107 5.59 -13.10 -4.09
N SER A 108 6.06 -11.94 -4.58
CA SER A 108 5.22 -10.79 -4.90
C SER A 108 5.74 -10.03 -6.12
N VAL A 109 4.82 -9.33 -6.80
CA VAL A 109 5.15 -8.48 -7.95
C VAL A 109 4.56 -7.11 -7.72
N ALA A 110 5.39 -6.08 -7.86
CA ALA A 110 4.98 -4.68 -7.79
C ALA A 110 4.57 -4.20 -9.19
N GLY A 111 3.31 -3.83 -9.34
CA GLY A 111 2.84 -3.02 -10.45
C GLY A 111 3.19 -1.55 -10.26
N VAL A 112 2.91 -0.76 -11.26
CA VAL A 112 3.20 0.67 -11.32
C VAL A 112 1.89 1.46 -11.28
N LEU A 113 1.75 2.30 -10.28
CA LEU A 113 0.75 3.37 -10.29
C LEU A 113 1.34 4.58 -11.02
N VAL A 114 0.57 5.11 -11.96
CA VAL A 114 0.92 6.28 -12.78
C VAL A 114 0.05 7.45 -12.34
N GLN A 115 0.59 8.64 -12.26
CA GLN A 115 -0.17 9.81 -11.85
C GLN A 115 -1.25 10.19 -12.87
N GLU A 116 -2.51 10.27 -12.48
CA GLU A 116 -3.60 10.69 -13.39
C GLU A 116 -3.38 12.12 -13.93
N ARG A 117 -2.84 13.02 -13.10
CA ARG A 117 -2.58 14.42 -13.48
C ARG A 117 -1.42 14.61 -14.45
N ASP A 118 -0.44 13.71 -14.39
CA ASP A 118 0.71 13.69 -15.30
C ASP A 118 1.08 12.23 -15.61
N PRO A 119 0.46 11.63 -16.64
CA PRO A 119 0.67 10.22 -16.98
C PRO A 119 2.10 9.88 -17.44
N GLY A 120 2.98 10.86 -17.54
CA GLY A 120 4.41 10.66 -17.77
C GLY A 120 5.20 10.35 -16.50
N LEU A 121 4.60 10.49 -15.32
CA LEU A 121 5.26 10.33 -14.04
C LEU A 121 4.73 9.12 -13.24
N VAL A 122 5.66 8.46 -12.54
CA VAL A 122 5.36 7.38 -11.59
C VAL A 122 4.72 7.98 -10.35
N ASP A 123 3.60 7.41 -9.89
CA ASP A 123 3.06 7.68 -8.55
C ASP A 123 3.67 6.70 -7.52
N SER A 124 3.70 5.40 -7.84
CA SER A 124 4.40 4.40 -7.03
C SER A 124 4.76 3.17 -7.89
N ALA A 125 5.98 2.71 -7.78
CA ALA A 125 6.46 1.45 -8.35
C ALA A 125 6.76 0.41 -7.24
N GLY A 126 5.96 0.41 -6.19
CA GLY A 126 6.15 -0.39 -4.99
C GLY A 126 6.63 0.43 -3.80
N VAL A 127 6.96 -0.24 -2.71
CA VAL A 127 7.42 0.37 -1.46
C VAL A 127 8.88 0.05 -1.17
N VAL A 128 9.60 1.05 -0.67
CA VAL A 128 10.96 0.94 -0.15
C VAL A 128 11.04 1.60 1.22
N ALA A 129 12.02 1.24 2.03
CA ALA A 129 12.20 1.83 3.35
C ALA A 129 13.67 2.02 3.70
N ASP A 130 13.95 2.99 4.57
CA ASP A 130 15.26 3.14 5.18
C ASP A 130 15.41 2.30 6.46
N ALA A 131 16.61 2.28 7.03
CA ALA A 131 16.90 1.52 8.25
C ALA A 131 16.07 1.95 9.48
N THR A 132 15.44 3.12 9.47
CA THR A 132 14.46 3.52 10.50
C THR A 132 13.03 3.06 10.16
N LEU A 133 12.84 2.32 9.07
CA LEU A 133 11.57 1.89 8.51
C LEU A 133 10.66 3.07 8.13
N MET A 134 11.25 4.19 7.72
CA MET A 134 10.50 5.24 7.03
C MET A 134 10.22 4.74 5.61
N GLY A 135 8.96 4.57 5.28
CA GLY A 135 8.49 4.09 3.99
C GLY A 135 8.43 5.19 2.95
N PHE A 136 8.74 4.82 1.70
CA PHE A 136 8.65 5.69 0.53
C PHE A 136 8.02 4.91 -0.62
N ASP A 137 7.27 5.63 -1.47
CA ASP A 137 6.88 5.10 -2.77
C ASP A 137 8.09 5.07 -3.69
N HIS A 138 8.40 3.88 -4.22
CA HIS A 138 9.53 3.70 -5.13
C HIS A 138 9.31 4.51 -6.41
N LEU A 139 10.31 5.26 -6.84
CA LEU A 139 10.33 6.12 -8.03
C LEU A 139 9.25 7.22 -8.07
N HIS A 140 8.62 7.60 -6.95
CA HIS A 140 7.59 8.65 -6.95
C HIS A 140 8.07 9.96 -7.58
N GLY A 141 7.33 10.45 -8.58
CA GLY A 141 7.61 11.66 -9.32
C GLY A 141 8.75 11.55 -10.35
N GLU A 142 9.32 10.36 -10.54
CA GLU A 142 10.28 10.11 -11.61
C GLU A 142 9.54 9.80 -12.94
N PRO A 143 10.12 10.10 -14.10
CA PRO A 143 9.51 9.78 -15.39
C PRO A 143 9.42 8.26 -15.59
N LEU A 144 8.44 7.81 -16.37
CA LEU A 144 8.24 6.37 -16.66
C LEU A 144 9.49 5.69 -17.26
N ALA A 145 10.33 6.44 -17.98
CA ALA A 145 11.59 5.92 -18.50
C ALA A 145 12.55 5.40 -17.40
N ALA A 146 12.43 5.90 -16.17
CA ALA A 146 13.25 5.44 -15.05
C ALA A 146 12.93 3.99 -14.61
N LEU A 147 11.79 3.44 -15.05
CA LEU A 147 11.41 2.06 -14.74
C LEU A 147 12.32 1.02 -15.41
N ALA A 148 12.95 1.36 -16.56
CA ALA A 148 13.73 0.40 -17.36
C ALA A 148 14.95 -0.17 -16.61
N ASP A 149 15.61 0.64 -15.79
CA ASP A 149 16.81 0.26 -15.04
C ASP A 149 16.58 0.28 -13.51
N ALA A 150 15.31 0.32 -13.09
CA ALA A 150 14.96 0.41 -11.69
C ALA A 150 15.26 -0.92 -10.95
N PRO A 151 15.81 -0.86 -9.74
CA PRO A 151 15.92 -2.04 -8.89
C PRO A 151 14.55 -2.50 -8.42
N ASP A 152 14.44 -3.80 -8.11
CA ASP A 152 13.25 -4.34 -7.47
C ASP A 152 12.97 -3.64 -6.13
N PRO A 153 11.71 -3.29 -5.82
CA PRO A 153 11.35 -2.69 -4.54
C PRO A 153 11.36 -3.75 -3.41
N LEU A 154 11.24 -3.29 -2.17
CA LEU A 154 11.06 -4.17 -1.00
C LEU A 154 9.78 -4.99 -1.10
N GLY A 155 8.72 -4.40 -1.62
CA GLY A 155 7.42 -5.02 -1.85
C GLY A 155 6.53 -4.15 -2.74
N PRO A 156 5.39 -4.69 -3.20
CA PRO A 156 4.43 -3.89 -3.95
C PRO A 156 3.69 -2.89 -3.06
N THR A 157 3.21 -1.80 -3.64
CA THR A 157 2.21 -0.94 -2.99
C THR A 157 0.85 -1.64 -2.97
N GLY A 158 0.03 -1.40 -1.93
CA GLY A 158 -1.29 -2.01 -1.83
C GLY A 158 -2.25 -1.68 -2.98
N GLY A 159 -1.95 -0.63 -3.76
CA GLY A 159 -2.78 -0.18 -4.89
C GLY A 159 -2.50 -0.88 -6.22
N ALA A 160 -1.35 -1.56 -6.38
CA ALA A 160 -0.96 -2.29 -7.59
C ALA A 160 -0.01 -3.44 -7.20
N ALA A 161 -0.56 -4.56 -6.77
CA ALA A 161 0.21 -5.65 -6.19
C ALA A 161 -0.23 -7.02 -6.71
N LEU A 162 0.73 -7.94 -6.78
CA LEU A 162 0.44 -9.36 -6.88
C LEU A 162 1.21 -10.11 -5.78
N TYR A 163 0.55 -11.08 -5.16
CA TYR A 163 1.16 -11.99 -4.19
C TYR A 163 0.82 -13.44 -4.52
N ARG A 164 1.78 -14.35 -4.34
CA ARG A 164 1.45 -15.79 -4.22
C ARG A 164 0.59 -16.00 -2.99
N HIS A 165 -0.52 -16.70 -3.13
CA HIS A 165 -1.41 -17.00 -2.00
C HIS A 165 -0.64 -17.66 -0.83
N ALA A 166 0.21 -18.64 -1.13
CA ALA A 166 1.00 -19.32 -0.12
C ALA A 166 1.96 -18.38 0.64
N ALA A 167 2.64 -17.46 -0.05
CA ALA A 167 3.53 -16.48 0.57
C ALA A 167 2.73 -15.53 1.49
N PHE A 168 1.61 -15.00 1.01
CA PHE A 168 0.73 -14.11 1.77
C PHE A 168 0.21 -14.78 3.05
N THR A 169 -0.28 -16.01 2.95
CA THR A 169 -0.82 -16.76 4.10
C THR A 169 0.26 -17.18 5.09
N THR A 170 1.47 -17.50 4.62
CA THR A 170 2.60 -17.90 5.49
C THR A 170 2.98 -16.79 6.48
N VAL A 171 2.79 -15.53 6.12
CA VAL A 171 3.02 -14.39 7.03
C VAL A 171 1.76 -13.93 7.75
N GLY A 172 0.62 -14.59 7.53
CA GLY A 172 -0.66 -14.27 8.17
C GLY A 172 -1.41 -13.10 7.54
N GLY A 173 -1.10 -12.76 6.27
CA GLY A 173 -1.73 -11.64 5.56
C GLY A 173 -1.34 -10.27 6.12
N PHE A 174 -2.20 -9.29 5.96
CA PHE A 174 -2.01 -7.94 6.53
C PHE A 174 -2.17 -7.94 8.04
N ASP A 175 -1.40 -7.12 8.76
CA ASP A 175 -1.64 -6.84 10.19
C ASP A 175 -2.89 -5.95 10.34
N GLU A 176 -3.99 -6.54 10.78
CA GLU A 176 -5.30 -5.88 10.92
C GLU A 176 -5.31 -4.72 11.93
N ARG A 177 -4.26 -4.57 12.75
CA ARG A 177 -4.10 -3.43 13.66
C ARG A 177 -3.74 -2.16 12.91
N ILE A 178 -3.08 -2.29 11.74
CA ILE A 178 -2.73 -1.17 10.87
C ILE A 178 -3.95 -0.83 10.02
N PHE A 179 -4.70 0.19 10.46
CA PHE A 179 -5.95 0.57 9.79
C PHE A 179 -5.70 1.07 8.36
N LEU A 180 -4.70 1.94 8.17
CA LEU A 180 -4.36 2.53 6.87
C LEU A 180 -2.96 3.14 6.89
N TYR A 181 -2.23 3.02 5.78
CA TYR A 181 -0.83 3.39 5.56
C TYR A 181 0.17 2.52 6.34
N TYR A 182 1.24 2.10 5.68
CA TYR A 182 2.28 1.19 6.17
C TYR A 182 1.88 -0.29 6.25
N GLU A 183 0.64 -0.69 5.97
CA GLU A 183 0.22 -2.09 5.94
C GLU A 183 0.94 -2.88 4.85
N ASP A 184 1.18 -2.24 3.69
CA ASP A 184 1.96 -2.78 2.58
C ASP A 184 3.45 -2.91 2.93
N LEU A 185 4.03 -1.90 3.55
CA LEU A 185 5.41 -1.96 4.04
C LEU A 185 5.58 -3.03 5.12
N ASP A 186 4.66 -3.14 6.07
CA ASP A 186 4.68 -4.17 7.11
C ASP A 186 4.66 -5.57 6.49
N LEU A 187 3.76 -5.80 5.53
CA LEU A 187 3.66 -7.08 4.81
C LEU A 187 4.95 -7.39 4.04
N ALA A 188 5.50 -6.41 3.32
CA ALA A 188 6.76 -6.54 2.58
C ALA A 188 7.93 -6.92 3.50
N LEU A 189 8.08 -6.24 4.65
CA LEU A 189 9.13 -6.53 5.64
C LEU A 189 9.00 -7.95 6.20
N ARG A 190 7.76 -8.42 6.49
CA ARG A 190 7.52 -9.77 7.02
C ARG A 190 7.77 -10.86 5.98
N LEU A 191 7.42 -10.62 4.72
CA LEU A 191 7.72 -11.51 3.59
C LEU A 191 9.24 -11.61 3.40
N ALA A 192 9.92 -10.47 3.29
CA ALA A 192 11.37 -10.41 3.09
C ALA A 192 12.16 -11.03 4.26
N ALA A 193 11.66 -10.92 5.51
CA ALA A 193 12.28 -11.58 6.68
C ALA A 193 12.23 -13.12 6.60
N ARG A 194 11.38 -13.68 5.75
CA ARG A 194 11.29 -15.12 5.46
C ARG A 194 11.95 -15.52 4.14
N GLY A 195 12.72 -14.61 3.56
CA GLY A 195 13.41 -14.84 2.28
C GLY A 195 12.55 -14.58 1.05
N GLY A 196 11.35 -14.05 1.24
CA GLY A 196 10.45 -13.67 0.15
C GLY A 196 11.06 -12.57 -0.72
N ARG A 197 10.82 -12.66 -2.04
CA ARG A 197 11.35 -11.73 -3.03
C ARG A 197 10.22 -11.02 -3.76
N CYS A 198 10.37 -9.72 -3.96
CA CYS A 198 9.53 -8.91 -4.82
C CYS A 198 10.22 -8.68 -6.16
N ARG A 199 9.44 -8.57 -7.24
CA ARG A 199 9.89 -8.12 -8.57
C ARG A 199 9.08 -6.91 -9.01
N LEU A 200 9.71 -5.94 -9.64
CA LEU A 200 9.04 -4.86 -10.34
C LEU A 200 8.56 -5.36 -11.70
N ALA A 201 7.30 -5.06 -12.05
CA ALA A 201 6.71 -5.27 -13.36
C ALA A 201 6.44 -3.91 -14.04
N PRO A 202 7.37 -3.33 -14.80
CA PRO A 202 7.26 -2.00 -15.37
C PRO A 202 6.06 -1.79 -16.31
N GLU A 203 5.60 -2.86 -16.96
CA GLU A 203 4.46 -2.84 -17.89
C GLU A 203 3.11 -3.11 -17.21
N ALA A 204 3.10 -3.45 -15.92
CA ALA A 204 1.88 -3.60 -15.13
C ALA A 204 1.44 -2.22 -14.62
N ARG A 205 0.80 -1.41 -15.45
CA ARG A 205 0.48 -0.01 -15.16
C ARG A 205 -0.99 0.20 -14.86
N ALA A 206 -1.26 1.09 -13.89
CA ALA A 206 -2.61 1.57 -13.61
C ALA A 206 -2.57 3.08 -13.35
N LEU A 207 -3.50 3.82 -13.96
CA LEU A 207 -3.67 5.26 -13.76
C LEU A 207 -4.33 5.51 -12.40
N HIS A 208 -3.74 6.35 -11.55
CA HIS A 208 -4.15 6.49 -10.15
C HIS A 208 -4.61 7.91 -9.83
N ALA A 209 -5.86 8.04 -9.36
CA ALA A 209 -6.50 9.31 -9.02
C ALA A 209 -6.11 9.78 -7.59
N TYR A 210 -4.83 9.88 -7.31
CA TYR A 210 -4.17 10.15 -6.02
C TYR A 210 -5.01 10.91 -4.97
N SER A 211 -5.14 10.33 -3.77
CA SER A 211 -5.74 10.95 -2.57
C SER A 211 -7.22 11.37 -2.68
N ALA A 212 -8.00 10.72 -3.55
CA ALA A 212 -9.43 11.03 -3.70
C ALA A 212 -10.23 10.84 -2.40
N SER A 213 -9.83 9.88 -1.54
CA SER A 213 -10.64 9.47 -0.37
C SER A 213 -10.43 10.30 0.91
N LEU A 214 -9.24 10.89 1.16
CA LEU A 214 -8.93 11.54 2.46
C LEU A 214 -8.40 12.98 2.36
N GLY A 215 -8.18 13.51 1.15
CA GLY A 215 -7.52 14.81 0.95
C GLY A 215 -6.04 14.81 1.35
N ALA A 216 -5.19 15.54 0.61
CA ALA A 216 -3.74 15.46 0.72
C ALA A 216 -3.15 15.90 2.07
N ALA A 217 -3.82 16.80 2.82
CA ALA A 217 -3.31 17.41 4.06
C ALA A 217 -4.36 17.41 5.18
N SER A 218 -5.09 16.30 5.39
CA SER A 218 -6.09 16.23 6.46
C SER A 218 -5.48 15.80 7.79
N GLY A 219 -6.02 16.32 8.91
CA GLY A 219 -5.64 15.87 10.26
C GLY A 219 -5.83 14.37 10.45
N ALA A 220 -6.87 13.78 9.84
CA ALA A 220 -7.12 12.34 9.86
C ALA A 220 -6.00 11.54 9.17
N LYS A 221 -5.49 12.00 8.02
CA LYS A 221 -4.34 11.39 7.32
C LYS A 221 -3.08 11.44 8.19
N TYR A 222 -2.83 12.57 8.85
CA TYR A 222 -1.69 12.72 9.75
C TYR A 222 -1.79 11.83 10.98
N ALA A 223 -2.98 11.73 11.59
CA ALA A 223 -3.22 10.85 12.72
C ALA A 223 -2.98 9.38 12.37
N ARG A 224 -3.50 8.90 11.24
CA ARG A 224 -3.36 7.51 10.78
C ARG A 224 -1.93 7.18 10.40
N THR A 225 -1.29 8.00 9.54
CA THR A 225 0.12 7.81 9.18
C THR A 225 1.02 7.88 10.43
N GLY A 226 0.72 8.78 11.36
CA GLY A 226 1.43 8.88 12.63
C GLY A 226 1.26 7.62 13.47
N TRP A 227 0.05 7.10 13.57
CA TRP A 227 -0.23 5.87 14.32
C TRP A 227 0.58 4.69 13.78
N SER A 228 0.47 4.43 12.49
CA SER A 228 1.19 3.34 11.83
C SER A 228 2.70 3.51 12.00
N ARG A 229 3.21 4.73 11.86
CA ARG A 229 4.63 5.01 12.08
C ARG A 229 5.09 4.72 13.51
N GLY A 230 4.34 5.16 14.52
CA GLY A 230 4.65 4.87 15.92
C GLY A 230 4.59 3.37 16.24
N TYR A 231 3.60 2.67 15.67
CA TYR A 231 3.45 1.23 15.76
C TYR A 231 4.68 0.50 15.19
N MET A 232 5.09 0.82 13.98
CA MET A 232 6.24 0.22 13.29
C MET A 232 7.55 0.41 14.06
N LEU A 233 7.83 1.63 14.55
CA LEU A 233 9.06 1.94 15.30
C LEU A 233 9.25 1.01 16.51
N ARG A 234 8.18 0.68 17.21
CA ARG A 234 8.25 -0.21 18.38
C ARG A 234 8.15 -1.68 18.00
N ARG A 235 7.24 -2.02 17.08
CA ARG A 235 6.97 -3.40 16.64
C ARG A 235 8.22 -4.06 16.07
N TYR A 236 9.01 -3.30 15.32
CA TYR A 236 10.26 -3.75 14.71
C TYR A 236 11.52 -3.41 15.53
N GLY A 237 11.36 -2.86 16.72
CA GLY A 237 12.46 -2.63 17.63
C GLY A 237 13.46 -1.55 17.22
N VAL A 238 13.11 -0.64 16.27
CA VAL A 238 13.97 0.47 15.81
C VAL A 238 14.48 1.32 16.99
N MET A 239 13.66 1.51 18.01
CA MET A 239 13.99 2.31 19.20
C MET A 239 14.99 1.63 20.16
N ARG A 240 15.45 0.40 19.86
CA ARG A 240 16.46 -0.30 20.69
C ARG A 240 17.89 -0.03 20.27
N ASP A 241 18.10 0.26 19.00
CA ASP A 241 19.38 0.74 18.52
C ASP A 241 19.48 2.25 18.77
N PRO A 242 20.42 2.72 19.62
CA PRO A 242 20.50 4.15 19.96
C PRO A 242 20.72 5.06 18.74
N ARG A 243 21.44 4.60 17.71
CA ARG A 243 21.71 5.37 16.49
C ARG A 243 20.45 5.50 15.65
N LEU A 244 19.75 4.38 15.42
CA LEU A 244 18.49 4.38 14.69
C LEU A 244 17.40 5.16 15.45
N ALA A 245 17.33 5.00 16.77
CA ALA A 245 16.39 5.74 17.61
C ALA A 245 16.61 7.26 17.51
N LEU A 246 17.86 7.73 17.65
CA LEU A 246 18.19 9.15 17.53
C LEU A 246 17.81 9.69 16.15
N ARG A 247 18.17 8.98 15.08
CA ARG A 247 17.84 9.35 13.70
C ARG A 247 16.32 9.36 13.47
N ALA A 248 15.60 8.32 13.92
CA ALA A 248 14.16 8.25 13.82
C ALA A 248 13.50 9.43 14.55
N LEU A 249 13.87 9.68 15.80
CA LEU A 249 13.31 10.78 16.60
C LEU A 249 13.58 12.15 15.93
N ALA A 250 14.77 12.38 15.41
CA ALA A 250 15.10 13.62 14.70
C ALA A 250 14.20 13.82 13.46
N CYS A 251 14.02 12.78 12.64
CA CYS A 251 13.15 12.83 11.47
C CYS A 251 11.68 13.04 11.86
N GLU A 252 11.20 12.31 12.88
CA GLU A 252 9.80 12.43 13.32
C GLU A 252 9.52 13.81 13.93
N ALA A 253 10.47 14.37 14.70
CA ALA A 253 10.37 15.72 15.22
C ALA A 253 10.28 16.77 14.09
N ALA A 254 11.13 16.65 13.06
CA ALA A 254 11.11 17.54 11.91
C ALA A 254 9.78 17.44 11.12
N ILE A 255 9.23 16.22 10.97
CA ILE A 255 7.94 16.00 10.31
C ILE A 255 6.80 16.62 11.12
N CYS A 256 6.76 16.38 12.44
CA CYS A 256 5.73 16.93 13.32
C CYS A 256 5.80 18.45 13.42
N ALA A 257 7.01 19.02 13.50
CA ALA A 257 7.20 20.47 13.46
C ALA A 257 6.69 21.07 12.13
N GLY A 258 6.97 20.42 11.01
CA GLY A 258 6.44 20.84 9.72
C GLY A 258 4.90 20.78 9.63
N GLN A 259 4.26 19.80 10.25
CA GLN A 259 2.79 19.71 10.35
C GLN A 259 2.23 20.82 11.26
N LEU A 260 2.87 21.08 12.39
CA LEU A 260 2.44 22.14 13.29
C LEU A 260 2.57 23.53 12.66
N LEU A 261 3.70 23.81 12.00
CA LEU A 261 3.99 25.14 11.45
C LEU A 261 3.18 25.47 10.19
N ARG A 262 2.88 24.47 9.35
CA ARG A 262 2.19 24.69 8.06
C ARG A 262 0.70 24.39 8.12
N ASP A 263 0.34 23.30 8.79
CA ASP A 263 -1.02 22.76 8.78
C ASP A 263 -1.72 22.97 10.15
N HIS A 264 -1.05 23.65 11.11
CA HIS A 264 -1.55 23.97 12.46
C HIS A 264 -2.13 22.76 13.20
N THR A 265 -1.51 21.57 13.06
CA THR A 265 -2.03 20.34 13.66
C THR A 265 -0.96 19.55 14.41
N VAL A 266 -1.37 18.89 15.49
CA VAL A 266 -0.56 17.96 16.29
C VAL A 266 -1.02 16.50 16.11
N GLU A 267 -1.98 16.25 15.20
CA GLU A 267 -2.57 14.93 14.99
C GLU A 267 -1.53 13.87 14.60
N GLY A 268 -0.52 14.26 13.83
CA GLY A 268 0.57 13.35 13.48
C GLY A 268 1.42 12.93 14.69
N LEU A 269 1.64 13.83 15.66
CA LEU A 269 2.36 13.52 16.90
C LEU A 269 1.51 12.62 17.81
N THR A 270 0.25 12.99 18.03
CA THR A 270 -0.66 12.19 18.86
C THR A 270 -0.86 10.79 18.30
N GLY A 271 -0.98 10.67 16.97
CA GLY A 271 -1.00 9.38 16.28
C GLY A 271 0.23 8.53 16.61
N ARG A 272 1.44 9.07 16.48
CA ARG A 272 2.70 8.36 16.79
C ARG A 272 2.75 7.81 18.21
N VAL A 273 2.37 8.63 19.17
CA VAL A 273 2.32 8.21 20.58
C VAL A 273 1.30 7.08 20.79
N ARG A 274 0.12 7.20 20.20
CA ARG A 274 -0.93 6.16 20.28
C ARG A 274 -0.47 4.85 19.64
N GLY A 275 0.08 4.89 18.43
CA GLY A 275 0.58 3.69 17.75
C GLY A 275 1.74 3.03 18.49
N PHE A 276 2.68 3.82 19.00
CA PHE A 276 3.78 3.30 19.82
C PHE A 276 3.28 2.60 21.09
N ARG A 277 2.24 3.13 21.74
CA ARG A 277 1.61 2.51 22.90
C ARG A 277 0.82 1.26 22.53
N ALA A 278 0.09 1.27 21.41
CA ALA A 278 -0.71 0.15 20.94
C ALA A 278 0.12 -1.11 20.64
N SER A 279 1.38 -0.96 20.26
CA SER A 279 2.30 -2.08 20.05
C SER A 279 3.00 -2.57 21.33
N ALA A 280 2.65 -2.03 22.50
CA ALA A 280 3.19 -2.47 23.78
C ALA A 280 2.74 -3.91 24.10
N GLY A 281 3.70 -4.76 24.50
CA GLY A 281 3.41 -6.16 24.84
C GLY A 281 3.25 -7.09 23.64
N LEU A 282 3.19 -6.56 22.41
CA LEU A 282 3.17 -7.42 21.23
C LEU A 282 4.57 -8.05 20.97
N PRO A 283 4.60 -9.28 20.45
CA PRO A 283 5.84 -9.88 19.95
C PRO A 283 6.48 -8.95 18.92
N ARG A 284 7.80 -8.95 18.83
CA ARG A 284 8.49 -8.16 17.81
C ARG A 284 8.49 -8.86 16.48
N GLU A 285 8.44 -8.04 15.44
CA GLU A 285 8.73 -8.48 14.09
C GLU A 285 10.20 -8.23 13.73
N THR A 286 10.67 -8.99 12.76
CA THR A 286 11.98 -8.81 12.13
C THR A 286 11.77 -8.11 10.80
N ALA A 287 12.47 -7.01 10.59
CA ALA A 287 12.52 -6.37 9.29
C ALA A 287 13.45 -7.17 8.38
N GLY A 288 12.93 -7.62 7.23
CA GLY A 288 13.72 -8.27 6.19
C GLY A 288 13.92 -7.39 4.96
N GLY A 289 14.77 -7.83 4.04
CA GLY A 289 15.00 -7.25 2.72
C GLY A 289 15.99 -6.08 2.69
N PRO A 290 16.21 -5.53 1.49
CA PRO A 290 17.12 -4.41 1.30
C PRO A 290 16.50 -3.12 1.85
N LEU A 291 17.19 -2.50 2.81
CA LEU A 291 16.83 -1.20 3.33
C LEU A 291 17.77 -0.14 2.74
N LEU A 292 17.19 1.03 2.43
CA LEU A 292 17.96 2.14 1.88
C LEU A 292 18.93 2.71 2.95
N ASP A 293 20.16 2.92 2.56
CA ASP A 293 21.12 3.63 3.40
C ASP A 293 21.02 5.13 3.17
N LEU A 294 20.09 5.77 3.89
CA LEU A 294 19.81 7.20 3.79
C LEU A 294 20.24 7.93 5.05
N SER A 295 20.86 9.09 4.89
CA SER A 295 20.97 10.05 5.98
C SER A 295 19.58 10.63 6.35
N ALA A 296 19.46 11.24 7.54
CA ALA A 296 18.22 11.92 7.94
C ALA A 296 17.79 13.00 6.94
N ARG A 297 18.75 13.73 6.35
CA ARG A 297 18.49 14.77 5.36
C ARG A 297 17.92 14.21 4.06
N GLU A 298 18.49 13.12 3.56
CA GLU A 298 18.02 12.45 2.34
C GLU A 298 16.61 11.86 2.54
N ALA A 299 16.38 11.18 3.66
CA ALA A 299 15.06 10.65 4.01
C ALA A 299 13.98 11.75 4.07
N LEU A 300 14.28 12.90 4.71
CA LEU A 300 13.37 14.04 4.76
C LEU A 300 13.17 14.70 3.38
N THR A 301 14.19 14.71 2.54
CA THR A 301 14.10 15.25 1.17
C THR A 301 13.22 14.37 0.29
N LEU A 302 13.42 13.05 0.30
CA LEU A 302 12.57 12.09 -0.41
C LEU A 302 11.10 12.21 0.00
N ARG A 303 10.85 12.32 1.31
CA ARG A 303 9.49 12.47 1.82
C ARG A 303 8.83 13.79 1.40
N ARG A 304 9.62 14.86 1.15
CA ARG A 304 9.07 16.16 0.69
C ARG A 304 8.63 16.11 -0.77
N ARG A 305 9.31 15.35 -1.64
CA ARG A 305 8.93 15.18 -3.06
C ARG A 305 7.49 14.65 -3.21
N ARG A 306 7.04 13.79 -2.31
CA ARG A 306 5.66 13.26 -2.27
C ARG A 306 4.59 14.32 -1.96
N ARG A 307 4.96 15.52 -1.53
CA ARG A 307 4.03 16.59 -1.14
C ARG A 307 3.96 17.74 -2.17
N ALA A 308 4.85 17.77 -3.12
CA ALA A 308 4.89 18.74 -4.20
C ALA A 308 4.04 18.27 -5.38
#